data_917e9499a67ff30c702a051f3d851f02
#
_entry.id   917e9499a67ff30c702a051f3d851f02
#
_cell.length_a   1.000
_cell.length_b   1.000
_cell.length_c   1.000
_cell.angle_alpha   90.00
_cell.angle_beta   90.00
_cell.angle_gamma   90.00
#
_symmetry.space_group_name_H-M   'P 1'
#
loop_
_entity.id
_entity.type
_entity.pdbx_description
1 polymer ?
#
loop_
_entity_poly.entity_id
_entity_poly.type
_entity_poly.pdbx_seq_one_letter_code
_entity_poly.pdbx_strand_id
1 'polypeptide(L)'
;VMGLIEMLILLFGGQTILKMMAGEQDNFAAVLQTAVPYLKSLAIFAPIVCLNQVFASIMRAYGDTKTPSYIISMGYIINFILDPLFIVGFGNIFPGFDALGVAIAYNISCYIVFVTFLYKFTKGSGVFILPKTRPTWNWHYVGKIFAVGLPLSFASIVFSLIYMAISPMINRFGPSAIAALGIGHR
;
A
#
# COMPACT_ATOMS: atom_id res chain seq x y z
N VAL A 1 -12.78 -8.55 2.20
CA VAL A 1 -12.27 -9.51 3.20
C VAL A 1 -10.76 -9.42 3.31
N MET A 2 -9.99 -9.60 2.21
CA MET A 2 -8.51 -9.58 2.24
C MET A 2 -7.94 -8.29 2.83
N GLY A 3 -8.38 -7.12 2.37
CA GLY A 3 -7.90 -5.83 2.92
C GLY A 3 -8.25 -5.62 4.40
N LEU A 4 -9.33 -6.20 4.89
CA LEU A 4 -9.66 -6.18 6.33
C LEU A 4 -8.72 -7.09 7.13
N ILE A 5 -8.38 -8.25 6.59
CA ILE A 5 -7.41 -9.16 7.20
C ILE A 5 -6.04 -8.48 7.26
N GLU A 6 -5.60 -7.86 6.17
CA GLU A 6 -4.36 -7.09 6.11
C GLU A 6 -4.33 -5.96 7.13
N MET A 7 -5.42 -5.19 7.23
CA MET A 7 -5.59 -4.16 8.24
C MET A 7 -5.41 -4.71 9.66
N LEU A 8 -6.07 -5.83 9.98
CA LEU A 8 -5.98 -6.44 11.31
C LEU A 8 -4.56 -6.95 11.61
N ILE A 9 -3.92 -7.61 10.64
CA ILE A 9 -2.55 -8.10 10.79
C ILE A 9 -1.59 -6.93 11.05
N LEU A 10 -1.72 -5.83 10.31
CA LEU A 10 -0.85 -4.66 10.49
C LEU A 10 -1.13 -3.91 11.79
N LEU A 11 -2.39 -3.82 12.22
CA LEU A 11 -2.75 -3.15 13.48
C LEU A 11 -2.27 -3.91 14.72
N PHE A 12 -2.42 -5.24 14.72
CA PHE A 12 -2.08 -6.07 15.87
C PHE A 12 -0.66 -6.65 15.81
N GLY A 13 -0.20 -7.03 14.61
CA GLY A 13 1.12 -7.64 14.40
C GLY A 13 2.21 -6.64 14.02
N GLY A 14 1.85 -5.42 13.63
CA GLY A 14 2.79 -4.45 13.09
C GLY A 14 3.94 -4.09 14.03
N GLN A 15 3.69 -3.97 15.32
CA GLN A 15 4.75 -3.73 16.32
C GLN A 15 5.73 -4.91 16.40
N THR A 16 5.24 -6.14 16.33
CA THR A 16 6.08 -7.35 16.35
C THR A 16 6.94 -7.44 15.09
N ILE A 17 6.35 -7.13 13.94
CA ILE A 17 7.08 -7.10 12.65
C ILE A 17 8.18 -6.03 12.69
N LEU A 18 7.87 -4.83 13.17
CA LEU A 18 8.86 -3.75 13.32
C LEU A 18 10.01 -4.16 14.27
N LYS A 19 9.68 -4.83 15.38
CA LYS A 19 10.68 -5.36 16.32
C LYS A 19 11.61 -6.38 15.66
N MET A 20 11.07 -7.29 14.85
CA MET A 20 11.87 -8.29 14.12
C MET A 20 12.79 -7.65 13.06
N MET A 21 12.33 -6.56 12.41
CA MET A 21 13.11 -5.88 11.37
C MET A 21 14.22 -4.96 11.93
N ALA A 22 14.00 -4.36 13.09
CA ALA A 22 14.94 -3.38 13.65
C ALA A 22 16.17 -4.01 14.32
N GLY A 23 16.10 -5.26 14.77
CA GLY A 23 17.19 -5.91 15.49
C GLY A 23 17.46 -5.25 16.85
N GLU A 24 18.59 -5.61 17.48
CA GLU A 24 19.08 -4.99 18.73
C GLU A 24 19.82 -3.67 18.40
N GLN A 25 19.11 -2.55 18.45
CA GLN A 25 19.71 -1.21 18.29
C GLN A 25 19.43 -0.34 19.50
N ASP A 26 20.44 0.43 19.94
CA ASP A 26 20.35 1.34 21.09
C ASP A 26 19.28 2.43 20.96
N ASN A 27 18.88 2.82 19.73
CA ASN A 27 17.84 3.83 19.44
C ASN A 27 16.48 3.25 19.06
N PHE A 28 16.23 1.98 19.36
CA PHE A 28 15.02 1.28 18.94
C PHE A 28 13.71 1.93 19.43
N ALA A 29 13.71 2.45 20.65
CA ALA A 29 12.53 3.12 21.23
C ALA A 29 12.11 4.37 20.44
N ALA A 30 13.06 5.19 19.98
CA ALA A 30 12.79 6.38 19.19
C ALA A 30 12.24 6.02 17.79
N VAL A 31 12.81 4.98 17.17
CA VAL A 31 12.31 4.48 15.88
C VAL A 31 10.89 3.97 16.00
N LEU A 32 10.56 3.23 17.04
CA LEU A 32 9.19 2.73 17.27
C LEU A 32 8.18 3.85 17.48
N GLN A 33 8.54 4.92 18.20
CA GLN A 33 7.65 6.05 18.42
C GLN A 33 7.19 6.70 17.11
N THR A 34 8.04 6.72 16.09
CA THR A 34 7.72 7.28 14.77
C THR A 34 7.09 6.24 13.83
N ALA A 35 7.61 5.00 13.83
CA ALA A 35 7.18 3.97 12.90
C ALA A 35 5.80 3.37 13.24
N VAL A 36 5.42 3.26 14.51
CA VAL A 36 4.13 2.67 14.90
C VAL A 36 2.93 3.53 14.46
N PRO A 37 2.90 4.85 14.69
CA PRO A 37 1.82 5.69 14.18
C PRO A 37 1.75 5.70 12.65
N TYR A 38 2.90 5.73 11.97
CA TYR A 38 3.00 5.62 10.52
C TYR A 38 2.34 4.33 10.01
N LEU A 39 2.73 3.18 10.57
CA LEU A 39 2.19 1.88 10.17
C LEU A 39 0.68 1.76 10.45
N LYS A 40 0.22 2.26 11.60
CA LYS A 40 -1.22 2.29 11.92
C LYS A 40 -2.02 3.12 10.93
N SER A 41 -1.49 4.27 10.53
CA SER A 41 -2.12 5.13 9.52
C SER A 41 -2.27 4.40 8.18
N LEU A 42 -1.24 3.69 7.73
CA LEU A 42 -1.32 2.86 6.51
C LEU A 42 -2.28 1.68 6.65
N ALA A 43 -2.28 1.03 7.83
CA ALA A 43 -3.13 -0.12 8.08
C ALA A 43 -4.62 0.20 7.95
N ILE A 44 -5.06 1.37 8.44
CA ILE A 44 -6.47 1.81 8.33
C ILE A 44 -6.91 1.92 6.88
N PHE A 45 -6.03 2.33 5.97
CA PHE A 45 -6.32 2.50 4.55
C PHE A 45 -6.04 1.25 3.70
N ALA A 46 -5.48 0.18 4.27
CA ALA A 46 -5.21 -1.07 3.56
C ALA A 46 -6.43 -1.62 2.79
N PRO A 47 -7.68 -1.59 3.31
CA PRO A 47 -8.85 -2.01 2.54
C PRO A 47 -9.07 -1.20 1.26
N ILE A 48 -8.81 0.11 1.29
CA ILE A 48 -8.94 1.00 0.13
C ILE A 48 -7.86 0.68 -0.91
N VAL A 49 -6.64 0.45 -0.47
CA VAL A 49 -5.52 0.04 -1.34
C VAL A 49 -5.84 -1.28 -2.04
N CYS A 50 -6.34 -2.29 -1.31
CA CYS A 50 -6.79 -3.55 -1.89
C CYS A 50 -7.90 -3.35 -2.93
N LEU A 51 -8.88 -2.49 -2.66
CA LEU A 51 -9.97 -2.19 -3.60
C LEU A 51 -9.44 -1.51 -4.87
N ASN A 52 -8.49 -0.58 -4.76
CA ASN A 52 -7.84 0.04 -5.92
C ASN A 52 -7.17 -1.00 -6.82
N GLN A 53 -6.47 -1.98 -6.25
CA GLN A 53 -5.86 -3.07 -7.02
C GLN A 53 -6.89 -3.98 -7.68
N VAL A 54 -7.99 -4.27 -7.00
CA VAL A 54 -9.10 -5.05 -7.57
C VAL A 54 -9.72 -4.29 -8.77
N PHE A 55 -10.03 -3.00 -8.63
CA PHE A 55 -10.58 -2.20 -9.72
C PHE A 55 -9.64 -2.12 -10.90
N ALA A 56 -8.35 -1.87 -10.67
CA ALA A 56 -7.34 -1.87 -11.72
C ALA A 56 -7.24 -3.23 -12.43
N SER A 57 -7.31 -4.33 -11.69
CA SER A 57 -7.24 -5.69 -12.23
C SER A 57 -8.49 -6.04 -13.06
N ILE A 58 -9.68 -5.62 -12.61
CA ILE A 58 -10.91 -5.78 -13.37
C ILE A 58 -10.81 -5.05 -14.71
N MET A 59 -10.38 -3.77 -14.72
CA MET A 59 -10.23 -3.01 -15.97
C MET A 59 -9.24 -3.67 -16.92
N ARG A 60 -8.08 -4.13 -16.41
CA ARG A 60 -7.11 -4.87 -17.23
C ARG A 60 -7.67 -6.17 -17.79
N ALA A 61 -8.47 -6.90 -17.03
CA ALA A 61 -9.12 -8.12 -17.49
C ALA A 61 -10.10 -7.89 -18.66
N TYR A 62 -10.71 -6.70 -18.72
CA TYR A 62 -11.55 -6.28 -19.84
C TYR A 62 -10.76 -5.66 -21.02
N GLY A 63 -9.43 -5.69 -20.98
CA GLY A 63 -8.56 -5.18 -22.04
C GLY A 63 -8.23 -3.69 -21.92
N ASP A 64 -8.79 -2.96 -20.95
CA ASP A 64 -8.43 -1.57 -20.69
C ASP A 64 -7.25 -1.48 -19.73
N THR A 65 -6.06 -1.43 -20.28
CA THR A 65 -4.82 -1.25 -19.52
C THR A 65 -4.44 0.23 -19.35
N LYS A 66 -4.93 1.10 -20.23
CA LYS A 66 -4.57 2.53 -20.23
C LYS A 66 -5.23 3.28 -19.08
N THR A 67 -6.54 3.13 -18.91
CA THR A 67 -7.30 3.86 -17.88
C THR A 67 -6.77 3.60 -16.48
N PRO A 68 -6.59 2.34 -16.01
CA PRO A 68 -6.05 2.10 -14.68
C PRO A 68 -4.62 2.63 -14.51
N SER A 69 -3.79 2.57 -15.56
CA SER A 69 -2.44 3.13 -15.53
C SER A 69 -2.46 4.64 -15.33
N TYR A 70 -3.31 5.37 -16.05
CA TYR A 70 -3.46 6.82 -15.86
C TYR A 70 -3.98 7.19 -14.47
N ILE A 71 -4.99 6.47 -13.96
CA ILE A 71 -5.55 6.74 -12.62
C ILE A 71 -4.49 6.53 -11.54
N ILE A 72 -3.75 5.43 -11.62
CA ILE A 72 -2.69 5.12 -10.64
C ILE A 72 -1.53 6.11 -10.76
N SER A 73 -1.10 6.46 -11.98
CA SER A 73 -0.05 7.46 -12.19
C SER A 73 -0.44 8.84 -11.66
N MET A 74 -1.70 9.24 -11.85
CA MET A 74 -2.23 10.46 -11.24
C MET A 74 -2.13 10.42 -9.70
N GLY A 75 -2.44 9.27 -9.09
CA GLY A 75 -2.29 9.07 -7.66
C GLY A 75 -0.85 9.26 -7.20
N TYR A 76 0.13 8.71 -7.93
CA TYR A 76 1.55 8.91 -7.61
C TYR A 76 2.01 10.36 -7.77
N ILE A 77 1.53 11.07 -8.79
CA ILE A 77 1.84 12.50 -8.97
C ILE A 77 1.28 13.32 -7.80
N ILE A 78 0.03 13.05 -7.40
CA ILE A 78 -0.59 13.72 -6.25
C ILE A 78 0.20 13.43 -4.98
N ASN A 79 0.58 12.17 -4.75
CA ASN A 79 1.39 11.79 -3.59
C ASN A 79 2.73 12.53 -3.59
N PHE A 80 3.43 12.58 -4.72
CA PHE A 80 4.70 13.30 -4.87
C PHE A 80 4.60 14.79 -4.53
N ILE A 81 3.47 15.43 -4.86
CA ILE A 81 3.22 16.84 -4.53
C ILE A 81 2.86 17.00 -3.04
N LEU A 82 2.09 16.07 -2.49
CA LEU A 82 1.63 16.13 -1.10
C LEU A 82 2.72 15.76 -0.09
N ASP A 83 3.65 14.88 -0.45
CA ASP A 83 4.73 14.43 0.46
C ASP A 83 5.51 15.61 1.05
N PRO A 84 6.13 16.52 0.26
CA PRO A 84 6.87 17.65 0.83
C PRO A 84 5.97 18.60 1.62
N LEU A 85 4.71 18.76 1.21
CA LEU A 85 3.75 19.62 1.89
C LEU A 85 3.45 19.12 3.31
N PHE A 86 3.26 17.80 3.49
CA PHE A 86 2.95 17.21 4.80
C PHE A 86 4.19 16.90 5.64
N ILE A 87 5.36 16.70 5.03
CA ILE A 87 6.62 16.46 5.76
C ILE A 87 7.11 17.76 6.38
N VAL A 88 7.28 18.80 5.54
CA VAL A 88 7.90 20.06 5.95
C VAL A 88 6.87 21.01 6.56
N GLY A 89 5.60 20.90 6.16
CA GLY A 89 4.56 21.85 6.49
C GLY A 89 4.57 23.08 5.58
N PHE A 90 3.59 23.95 5.72
CA PHE A 90 3.45 25.18 4.95
C PHE A 90 3.58 26.40 5.87
N GLY A 91 4.81 26.77 6.18
CA GLY A 91 5.11 27.97 6.99
C GLY A 91 4.37 27.97 8.35
N ASN A 92 3.75 29.10 8.70
CA ASN A 92 2.98 29.24 9.97
C ASN A 92 1.57 28.62 9.95
N ILE A 93 1.10 28.11 8.80
CA ILE A 93 -0.29 27.63 8.63
C ILE A 93 -0.41 26.16 9.03
N PHE A 94 0.62 25.36 8.78
CA PHE A 94 0.60 23.92 8.99
C PHE A 94 1.94 23.42 9.53
N PRO A 95 2.00 22.93 10.78
CA PRO A 95 3.21 22.28 11.27
C PRO A 95 3.44 20.98 10.50
N GLY A 96 4.66 20.72 10.06
CA GLY A 96 5.01 19.45 9.43
C GLY A 96 4.74 18.26 10.36
N PHE A 97 4.35 17.14 9.79
CA PHE A 97 4.09 15.90 10.54
C PHE A 97 5.23 14.88 10.41
N ASP A 98 6.38 15.28 9.87
CA ASP A 98 7.53 14.40 9.66
C ASP A 98 7.13 13.10 8.93
N ALA A 99 7.51 11.95 9.49
CA ALA A 99 7.19 10.64 8.91
C ALA A 99 5.68 10.34 8.82
N LEU A 100 4.86 10.85 9.76
CA LEU A 100 3.40 10.72 9.68
C LEU A 100 2.83 11.48 8.47
N GLY A 101 3.46 12.59 8.08
CA GLY A 101 3.07 13.35 6.90
C GLY A 101 3.06 12.52 5.63
N VAL A 102 4.08 11.66 5.45
CA VAL A 102 4.16 10.74 4.31
C VAL A 102 2.98 9.77 4.29
N ALA A 103 2.62 9.18 5.44
CA ALA A 103 1.48 8.28 5.52
C ALA A 103 0.16 8.98 5.18
N ILE A 104 -0.04 10.21 5.66
CA ILE A 104 -1.23 11.01 5.40
C ILE A 104 -1.31 11.34 3.90
N ALA A 105 -0.23 11.81 3.29
CA ALA A 105 -0.16 12.12 1.86
C ALA A 105 -0.49 10.89 1.00
N TYR A 106 0.09 9.74 1.35
CA TYR A 106 -0.19 8.46 0.67
C TYR A 106 -1.66 8.07 0.79
N ASN A 107 -2.24 8.15 2.00
CA ASN A 107 -3.63 7.79 2.25
C ASN A 107 -4.61 8.69 1.48
N ILE A 108 -4.35 10.01 1.42
CA ILE A 108 -5.14 10.96 0.62
C ILE A 108 -5.05 10.60 -0.86
N SER A 109 -3.86 10.31 -1.38
CA SER A 109 -3.65 9.92 -2.77
C SER A 109 -4.39 8.62 -3.10
N CYS A 110 -4.31 7.61 -2.23
CA CYS A 110 -5.05 6.35 -2.39
C CYS A 110 -6.56 6.56 -2.38
N TYR A 111 -7.07 7.46 -1.54
CA TYR A 111 -8.49 7.79 -1.50
C TYR A 111 -8.95 8.49 -2.78
N ILE A 112 -8.17 9.44 -3.32
CA ILE A 112 -8.47 10.10 -4.59
C ILE A 112 -8.51 9.09 -5.75
N VAL A 113 -7.54 8.17 -5.79
CA VAL A 113 -7.51 7.06 -6.77
C VAL A 113 -8.78 6.20 -6.64
N PHE A 114 -9.18 5.85 -5.42
CA PHE A 114 -10.39 5.08 -5.15
C PHE A 114 -11.66 5.77 -5.65
N VAL A 115 -11.83 7.05 -5.33
CA VAL A 115 -12.97 7.86 -5.80
C VAL A 115 -12.98 7.96 -7.32
N THR A 116 -11.82 8.11 -7.94
CA THR A 116 -11.69 8.16 -9.40
C THR A 116 -12.09 6.83 -10.06
N PHE A 117 -11.69 5.70 -9.47
CA PHE A 117 -12.16 4.40 -9.93
C PHE A 117 -13.68 4.26 -9.77
N LEU A 118 -14.23 4.59 -8.60
CA LEU A 118 -15.68 4.55 -8.38
C LEU A 118 -16.44 5.41 -9.38
N TYR A 119 -15.96 6.61 -9.65
CA TYR A 119 -16.55 7.49 -10.66
C TYR A 119 -16.56 6.86 -12.05
N LYS A 120 -15.45 6.24 -12.46
CA LYS A 120 -15.36 5.53 -13.73
C LYS A 120 -16.30 4.32 -13.80
N PHE A 121 -16.42 3.57 -12.71
CA PHE A 121 -17.34 2.43 -12.62
C PHE A 121 -18.81 2.83 -12.63
N THR A 122 -19.16 3.97 -12.02
CA THR A 122 -20.56 4.42 -11.93
C THR A 122 -21.03 5.16 -13.18
N LYS A 123 -20.16 5.97 -13.79
CA LYS A 123 -20.49 6.71 -15.04
C LYS A 123 -20.21 5.93 -16.33
N GLY A 124 -19.82 4.69 -16.24
CA GLY A 124 -19.56 3.66 -17.22
C GLY A 124 -19.52 4.07 -18.69
N SER A 125 -18.37 4.00 -19.29
CA SER A 125 -18.24 3.80 -20.73
C SER A 125 -18.66 2.37 -21.10
N GLY A 126 -19.93 2.01 -20.93
CA GLY A 126 -20.55 0.80 -21.53
C GLY A 126 -20.01 -0.59 -21.13
N VAL A 127 -18.84 -0.70 -20.54
CA VAL A 127 -18.14 -1.98 -20.28
C VAL A 127 -18.39 -2.48 -18.85
N PHE A 128 -18.70 -1.57 -17.93
CA PHE A 128 -18.88 -1.93 -16.51
C PHE A 128 -20.31 -1.64 -16.05
N ILE A 129 -21.20 -2.58 -16.28
CA ILE A 129 -22.50 -2.61 -15.61
C ILE A 129 -22.30 -3.48 -14.37
N LEU A 130 -22.30 -2.87 -13.18
CA LEU A 130 -22.41 -3.64 -11.94
C LEU A 130 -23.66 -4.51 -12.06
N PRO A 131 -23.52 -5.84 -12.04
CA PRO A 131 -24.69 -6.71 -12.17
C PRO A 131 -25.65 -6.42 -11.01
N LYS A 132 -26.91 -6.10 -11.34
CA LYS A 132 -27.99 -5.94 -10.35
C LYS A 132 -28.31 -7.24 -9.62
N THR A 133 -27.70 -8.34 -10.01
CA THR A 133 -27.88 -9.66 -9.43
C THR A 133 -27.03 -9.81 -8.16
N ARG A 134 -27.62 -10.43 -7.14
CA ARG A 134 -26.91 -10.75 -5.89
C ARG A 134 -25.68 -11.62 -6.22
N PRO A 135 -24.51 -11.33 -5.63
CA PRO A 135 -23.32 -12.13 -5.84
C PRO A 135 -23.60 -13.58 -5.39
N THR A 136 -23.53 -14.53 -6.31
CA THR A 136 -23.60 -15.96 -6.00
C THR A 136 -22.20 -16.46 -5.71
N TRP A 137 -22.02 -17.04 -4.53
CA TRP A 137 -20.75 -17.65 -4.15
C TRP A 137 -20.53 -18.93 -4.95
N ASN A 138 -19.49 -18.96 -5.77
CA ASN A 138 -19.17 -20.13 -6.58
C ASN A 138 -17.72 -20.58 -6.35
N TRP A 139 -17.55 -21.71 -5.68
CA TRP A 139 -16.26 -22.30 -5.34
C TRP A 139 -15.37 -22.59 -6.55
N HIS A 140 -15.94 -22.84 -7.72
CA HIS A 140 -15.18 -23.07 -8.94
C HIS A 140 -14.34 -21.84 -9.36
N TYR A 141 -14.91 -20.65 -9.28
CA TYR A 141 -14.16 -19.43 -9.56
C TYR A 141 -13.13 -19.11 -8.47
N VAL A 142 -13.45 -19.40 -7.21
CA VAL A 142 -12.51 -19.26 -6.10
C VAL A 142 -11.28 -20.14 -6.33
N GLY A 143 -11.48 -21.41 -6.72
CA GLY A 143 -10.38 -22.32 -7.04
C GLY A 143 -9.48 -21.81 -8.18
N LYS A 144 -10.05 -21.24 -9.24
CA LYS A 144 -9.28 -20.63 -10.34
C LYS A 144 -8.45 -19.42 -9.88
N ILE A 145 -9.03 -18.57 -9.04
CA ILE A 145 -8.32 -17.41 -8.49
C ILE A 145 -7.13 -17.87 -7.64
N PHE A 146 -7.32 -18.86 -6.78
CA PHE A 146 -6.24 -19.42 -5.97
C PHE A 146 -5.17 -20.13 -6.80
N ALA A 147 -5.54 -20.86 -7.84
CA ALA A 147 -4.60 -21.56 -8.71
C ALA A 147 -3.60 -20.61 -9.41
N VAL A 148 -4.04 -19.39 -9.76
CA VAL A 148 -3.18 -18.37 -10.36
C VAL A 148 -2.51 -17.51 -9.28
N GLY A 149 -3.24 -17.15 -8.24
CA GLY A 149 -2.76 -16.23 -7.20
C GLY A 149 -1.72 -16.84 -6.27
N LEU A 150 -1.85 -18.13 -5.90
CA LEU A 150 -0.91 -18.76 -4.97
C LEU A 150 0.54 -18.82 -5.47
N PRO A 151 0.84 -19.25 -6.70
CA PRO A 151 2.21 -19.26 -7.21
C PRO A 151 2.82 -17.86 -7.23
N LEU A 152 2.02 -16.85 -7.66
CA LEU A 152 2.46 -15.46 -7.72
C LEU A 152 2.72 -14.88 -6.32
N SER A 153 1.83 -15.19 -5.36
CA SER A 153 2.00 -14.80 -3.96
C SER A 153 3.23 -15.44 -3.34
N PHE A 154 3.49 -16.71 -3.64
CA PHE A 154 4.68 -17.40 -3.14
C PHE A 154 5.98 -16.73 -3.61
N ALA A 155 6.08 -16.36 -4.89
CA ALA A 155 7.22 -15.60 -5.38
C ALA A 155 7.39 -14.28 -4.63
N SER A 156 6.32 -13.52 -4.43
CA SER A 156 6.34 -12.26 -3.69
C SER A 156 6.76 -12.43 -2.22
N ILE A 157 6.30 -13.51 -1.56
CA ILE A 157 6.69 -13.85 -0.19
C ILE A 157 8.20 -14.15 -0.12
N VAL A 158 8.73 -14.94 -1.05
CA VAL A 158 10.18 -15.25 -1.10
C VAL A 158 11.00 -13.97 -1.25
N PHE A 159 10.63 -13.07 -2.17
CA PHE A 159 11.30 -11.77 -2.31
C PHE A 159 11.25 -10.94 -1.03
N SER A 160 10.09 -10.90 -0.36
CA SER A 160 9.93 -10.17 0.91
C SER A 160 10.78 -10.76 2.02
N LEU A 161 10.90 -12.09 2.11
CA LEU A 161 11.75 -12.77 3.10
C LEU A 161 13.22 -12.50 2.84
N ILE A 162 13.66 -12.49 1.57
CA ILE A 162 15.04 -12.14 1.19
C ILE A 162 15.33 -10.70 1.62
N TYR A 163 14.43 -9.75 1.33
CA TYR A 163 14.58 -8.36 1.73
C TYR A 163 14.64 -8.21 3.26
N MET A 164 13.79 -8.93 3.98
CA MET A 164 13.77 -8.93 5.44
C MET A 164 15.07 -9.51 6.03
N ALA A 165 15.66 -10.53 5.40
CA ALA A 165 16.93 -11.11 5.84
C ALA A 165 18.15 -10.21 5.55
N ILE A 166 18.13 -9.49 4.42
CA ILE A 166 19.21 -8.58 4.02
C ILE A 166 19.17 -7.27 4.82
N SER A 167 18.00 -6.78 5.19
CA SER A 167 17.81 -5.51 5.87
C SER A 167 18.66 -5.36 7.15
N PRO A 168 18.71 -6.32 8.09
CA PRO A 168 19.57 -6.24 9.29
C PRO A 168 21.07 -6.26 8.97
N MET A 169 21.48 -6.94 7.89
CA MET A 169 22.88 -6.99 7.47
C MET A 169 23.34 -5.62 6.96
N ILE A 170 22.49 -4.93 6.19
CA ILE A 170 22.79 -3.61 5.62
C ILE A 170 22.71 -2.54 6.71
N ASN A 171 21.88 -2.75 7.73
CA ASN A 171 21.75 -1.83 8.86
C ASN A 171 23.09 -1.59 9.60
N ARG A 172 24.00 -2.56 9.56
CA ARG A 172 25.36 -2.43 10.14
C ARG A 172 26.22 -1.38 9.42
N PHE A 173 25.90 -1.02 8.18
CA PHE A 173 26.61 -0.02 7.39
C PHE A 173 26.05 1.39 7.53
N GLY A 174 25.03 1.57 8.38
CA GLY A 174 24.46 2.87 8.69
C GLY A 174 23.22 3.27 7.88
N PRO A 175 22.58 4.39 8.25
CA PRO A 175 21.30 4.81 7.67
C PRO A 175 21.34 5.09 6.17
N SER A 176 22.45 5.57 5.64
CA SER A 176 22.64 5.83 4.21
C SER A 176 22.59 4.57 3.36
N ALA A 177 23.10 3.44 3.88
CA ALA A 177 23.07 2.17 3.19
C ALA A 177 21.63 1.61 3.12
N ILE A 178 20.83 1.80 4.17
CA ILE A 178 19.40 1.42 4.20
C ILE A 178 18.60 2.28 3.20
N ALA A 179 18.86 3.58 3.16
CA ALA A 179 18.22 4.47 2.20
C ALA A 179 18.54 4.06 0.75
N ALA A 180 19.80 3.72 0.46
CA ALA A 180 20.22 3.23 -0.85
C ALA A 180 19.53 1.92 -1.21
N LEU A 181 19.39 0.97 -0.27
CA LEU A 181 18.65 -0.28 -0.48
C LEU A 181 17.18 0.00 -0.79
N GLY A 182 16.54 0.91 -0.06
CA GLY A 182 15.14 1.30 -0.27
C GLY A 182 14.90 1.92 -1.65
N ILE A 183 15.83 2.74 -2.13
CA ILE A 183 15.78 3.33 -3.48
C ILE A 183 15.97 2.25 -4.55
N GLY A 184 16.94 1.34 -4.35
CA GLY A 184 17.24 0.27 -5.31
C GLY A 184 16.14 -0.80 -5.41
N HIS A 185 15.31 -0.95 -4.39
CA HIS A 185 14.20 -1.91 -4.38
C HIS A 185 12.94 -1.38 -5.10
N ARG A 186 12.80 -0.08 -5.30
CA ARG A 186 11.66 0.54 -6.03
C ARG A 186 11.84 0.50 -7.54
#